data_101eeb6aca0e4405892223b855172f66
#
_entry.id   101eeb6aca0e4405892223b855172f66
#
_cell.length_a   1.000
_cell.length_b   1.000
_cell.length_c   1.000
_cell.angle_alpha   90.00
_cell.angle_beta   90.00
_cell.angle_gamma   90.00
#
_symmetry.space_group_name_H-M   'P 1'
#
loop_
_entity.id
_entity.type
_entity.pdbx_description
1 polymer ?
#
loop_
_entity_poly.entity_id
_entity_poly.type
_entity_poly.pdbx_seq_one_letter_code
_entity_poly.pdbx_strand_id
1 'polypeptide(L)'
;IVVSPQFFHYVNQTLSFYKNDERVAGISLYKHETHPGVFRPFIPYYNGYDVFFMQFAQSWGQCWTKQMWKQFKNWYNNNINMDLGKDDLLPSYIVNWNNQSWLKYFMRYVVEKDLYFVYPYVSLSTNAADPGEHNVAGNNDFQVALEFGAKKFRFPKQKDEVKYDVFFERQNYYGSFE
;
A
#
# COMPACT_ATOMS: atom_id res chain seq x y z
N ILE A 1 -10.28 9.59 9.58
CA ILE A 1 -8.81 9.37 9.41
C ILE A 1 -8.09 10.55 10.05
N VAL A 2 -7.10 10.26 10.90
CA VAL A 2 -6.15 11.23 11.45
C VAL A 2 -4.86 11.15 10.67
N VAL A 3 -4.23 12.29 10.40
CA VAL A 3 -2.98 12.37 9.65
C VAL A 3 -1.88 13.05 10.45
N SER A 4 -0.65 12.60 10.24
CA SER A 4 0.55 13.24 10.76
C SER A 4 0.75 14.62 10.15
N PRO A 5 1.31 15.61 10.88
CA PRO A 5 1.75 16.87 10.27
C PRO A 5 2.78 16.70 9.16
N GLN A 6 3.49 15.56 9.12
CA GLN A 6 4.53 15.26 8.13
C GLN A 6 4.00 14.66 6.82
N PHE A 7 2.69 14.35 6.72
CA PHE A 7 2.14 13.63 5.56
C PHE A 7 2.44 14.33 4.22
N PHE A 8 2.26 15.64 4.18
CA PHE A 8 2.47 16.42 2.96
C PHE A 8 3.95 16.46 2.54
N HIS A 9 4.84 16.58 3.53
CA HIS A 9 6.28 16.57 3.32
C HIS A 9 6.76 15.22 2.79
N TYR A 10 6.28 14.12 3.39
CA TYR A 10 6.55 12.76 2.93
C TYR A 10 6.09 12.53 1.48
N VAL A 11 4.85 12.89 1.17
CA VAL A 11 4.30 12.73 -0.19
C VAL A 11 5.14 13.47 -1.22
N ASN A 12 5.48 14.73 -0.97
CA ASN A 12 6.27 15.53 -1.91
C ASN A 12 7.68 14.97 -2.13
N GLN A 13 8.35 14.53 -1.07
CA GLN A 13 9.67 13.92 -1.19
C GLN A 13 9.59 12.58 -1.96
N THR A 14 8.60 11.76 -1.66
CA THR A 14 8.39 10.46 -2.32
C THR A 14 8.09 10.64 -3.81
N LEU A 15 7.17 11.53 -4.17
CA LEU A 15 6.86 11.85 -5.57
C LEU A 15 8.07 12.41 -6.31
N SER A 16 8.85 13.28 -5.69
CA SER A 16 10.06 13.82 -6.30
C SER A 16 11.12 12.77 -6.56
N PHE A 17 11.31 11.85 -5.60
CA PHE A 17 12.33 10.80 -5.70
C PHE A 17 11.98 9.75 -6.75
N TYR A 18 10.73 9.26 -6.75
CA TYR A 18 10.25 8.21 -7.66
C TYR A 18 9.53 8.74 -8.91
N LYS A 19 9.71 10.00 -9.28
CA LYS A 19 8.99 10.64 -10.39
C LYS A 19 9.12 9.92 -11.75
N ASN A 20 10.21 9.18 -11.96
CA ASN A 20 10.50 8.43 -13.18
C ASN A 20 10.42 6.91 -12.97
N ASP A 21 9.97 6.45 -11.84
CA ASP A 21 9.82 5.02 -11.57
C ASP A 21 8.41 4.56 -11.95
N GLU A 22 8.29 3.95 -13.11
CA GLU A 22 7.02 3.48 -13.67
C GLU A 22 6.41 2.31 -12.88
N ARG A 23 7.16 1.68 -11.97
CA ARG A 23 6.66 0.61 -11.09
C ARG A 23 5.84 1.15 -9.92
N VAL A 24 5.91 2.45 -9.64
CA VAL A 24 5.17 3.06 -8.53
C VAL A 24 3.74 3.38 -8.98
N ALA A 25 2.77 2.64 -8.44
CA ALA A 25 1.34 2.84 -8.69
C ALA A 25 0.70 3.85 -7.75
N GLY A 26 1.33 4.13 -6.62
CA GLY A 26 0.82 5.06 -5.61
C GLY A 26 1.69 5.14 -4.37
N ILE A 27 1.30 6.01 -3.46
CA ILE A 27 1.98 6.22 -2.18
C ILE A 27 0.95 5.99 -1.08
N SER A 28 1.29 5.16 -0.08
CA SER A 28 0.49 4.99 1.13
C SER A 28 0.99 5.93 2.23
N LEU A 29 0.06 6.47 3.01
CA LEU A 29 0.37 7.12 4.29
C LEU A 29 0.25 6.15 5.46
N TYR A 30 -0.53 5.09 5.29
CA TYR A 30 -0.81 4.09 6.31
C TYR A 30 0.14 2.90 6.16
N LYS A 31 0.65 2.39 7.26
CA LYS A 31 1.44 1.15 7.32
C LYS A 31 0.64 0.11 8.11
N HIS A 32 0.45 -1.06 7.52
CA HIS A 32 -0.15 -2.19 8.22
C HIS A 32 0.75 -2.70 9.34
N GLU A 33 0.21 -2.89 10.52
CA GLU A 33 0.88 -3.58 11.63
C GLU A 33 0.39 -5.03 11.77
N THR A 34 -0.72 -5.34 11.11
CA THR A 34 -1.29 -6.68 11.02
C THR A 34 -1.62 -7.03 9.58
N HIS A 35 -1.49 -8.29 9.23
CA HIS A 35 -1.98 -8.83 7.97
C HIS A 35 -3.52 -8.88 7.99
N PRO A 36 -4.23 -8.17 7.11
CA PRO A 36 -5.68 -7.98 7.22
C PRO A 36 -6.51 -9.26 7.03
N GLY A 37 -5.96 -10.29 6.38
CA GLY A 37 -6.66 -11.56 6.16
C GLY A 37 -6.54 -12.58 7.29
N VAL A 38 -5.47 -12.51 8.10
CA VAL A 38 -5.17 -13.49 9.15
C VAL A 38 -4.89 -12.87 10.51
N PHE A 39 -4.92 -11.55 10.62
CA PHE A 39 -4.71 -10.78 11.85
C PHE A 39 -3.41 -11.12 12.61
N ARG A 40 -2.39 -11.56 11.88
CA ARG A 40 -1.05 -11.76 12.43
C ARG A 40 -0.21 -10.49 12.32
N PRO A 41 0.72 -10.24 13.25
CA PRO A 41 1.64 -9.10 13.14
C PRO A 41 2.37 -9.10 11.79
N PHE A 42 2.44 -7.92 11.16
CA PHE A 42 3.24 -7.67 9.97
C PHE A 42 4.33 -6.67 10.29
N ILE A 43 5.57 -7.16 10.33
CA ILE A 43 6.74 -6.36 10.65
C ILE A 43 7.67 -6.41 9.42
N PRO A 44 7.61 -5.40 8.54
CA PRO A 44 8.47 -5.38 7.37
C PRO A 44 9.95 -5.28 7.76
N TYR A 45 10.80 -6.00 7.00
CA TYR A 45 12.23 -6.00 7.20
C TYR A 45 12.79 -4.59 7.01
N TYR A 46 13.47 -4.07 8.04
CA TYR A 46 14.06 -2.75 8.02
C TYR A 46 15.51 -2.79 7.50
N ASN A 47 15.78 -2.02 6.44
CA ASN A 47 17.08 -1.97 5.77
C ASN A 47 17.79 -0.60 5.90
N GLY A 48 17.34 0.25 6.83
CA GLY A 48 17.93 1.57 7.06
C GLY A 48 17.31 2.72 6.28
N TYR A 49 16.34 2.46 5.39
CA TYR A 49 15.56 3.48 4.69
C TYR A 49 14.22 3.72 5.39
N ASP A 50 13.47 4.73 4.95
CA ASP A 50 12.22 5.12 5.61
C ASP A 50 10.98 4.58 4.91
N VAL A 51 11.16 3.84 3.79
CA VAL A 51 10.09 3.26 2.99
C VAL A 51 10.39 1.84 2.54
N PHE A 52 9.33 1.09 2.27
CA PHE A 52 9.34 -0.20 1.60
C PHE A 52 8.21 -0.25 0.55
N PHE A 53 8.12 -1.31 -0.22
CA PHE A 53 7.20 -1.43 -1.34
C PHE A 53 6.24 -2.60 -1.12
N MET A 54 4.96 -2.42 -1.48
CA MET A 54 3.96 -3.48 -1.43
C MET A 54 3.06 -3.46 -2.65
N GLN A 55 2.69 -4.65 -3.13
CA GLN A 55 1.62 -4.82 -4.11
C GLN A 55 0.24 -4.77 -3.44
N PHE A 56 0.05 -3.81 -2.55
CA PHE A 56 -1.15 -3.64 -1.77
C PHE A 56 -1.54 -2.17 -1.74
N ALA A 57 -2.70 -1.82 -2.31
CA ALA A 57 -3.23 -0.47 -2.23
C ALA A 57 -4.01 -0.28 -0.92
N GLN A 58 -3.94 0.92 -0.35
CA GLN A 58 -4.57 1.23 0.93
C GLN A 58 -5.39 2.52 0.85
N SER A 59 -6.64 2.48 1.31
CA SER A 59 -7.55 3.62 1.25
C SER A 59 -7.47 4.58 2.45
N TRP A 60 -6.71 4.27 3.50
CA TRP A 60 -6.58 5.11 4.70
C TRP A 60 -5.47 6.15 4.58
N GLY A 61 -5.51 6.93 3.51
CA GLY A 61 -4.50 7.90 3.15
C GLY A 61 -3.59 7.36 2.05
N GLN A 62 -3.86 7.81 0.84
CA GLN A 62 -3.08 7.43 -0.33
C GLN A 62 -2.95 8.62 -1.28
N CYS A 63 -1.91 8.59 -2.09
CA CYS A 63 -1.67 9.61 -3.09
C CYS A 63 -1.36 8.97 -4.44
N TRP A 64 -1.95 9.54 -5.48
CA TRP A 64 -1.65 9.25 -6.88
C TRP A 64 -1.34 10.52 -7.64
N THR A 65 -0.46 10.43 -8.62
CA THR A 65 -0.38 11.44 -9.66
C THR A 65 -1.55 11.29 -10.64
N LYS A 66 -1.81 12.33 -11.42
CA LYS A 66 -2.78 12.25 -12.51
C LYS A 66 -2.47 11.11 -13.49
N GLN A 67 -1.17 10.85 -13.74
CA GLN A 67 -0.72 9.79 -14.63
C GLN A 67 -1.02 8.40 -14.06
N MET A 68 -0.65 8.13 -12.79
CA MET A 68 -0.93 6.86 -12.10
C MET A 68 -2.43 6.55 -12.13
N TRP A 69 -3.25 7.53 -11.78
CA TRP A 69 -4.71 7.38 -11.81
C TRP A 69 -5.25 7.11 -13.22
N LYS A 70 -4.73 7.80 -14.24
CA LYS A 70 -5.13 7.60 -15.64
C LYS A 70 -4.79 6.20 -16.13
N GLN A 71 -3.61 5.67 -15.78
CA GLN A 71 -3.18 4.31 -16.13
C GLN A 71 -4.12 3.27 -15.51
N PHE A 72 -4.40 3.38 -14.21
CA PHE A 72 -5.37 2.50 -13.55
C PHE A 72 -6.76 2.62 -14.19
N LYS A 73 -7.28 3.82 -14.39
CA LYS A 73 -8.62 4.03 -14.97
C LYS A 73 -8.75 3.42 -16.37
N ASN A 74 -7.73 3.52 -17.19
CA ASN A 74 -7.72 2.88 -18.52
C ASN A 74 -7.77 1.36 -18.39
N TRP A 75 -6.97 0.77 -17.51
CA TRP A 75 -7.01 -0.66 -17.24
C TRP A 75 -8.38 -1.07 -16.68
N TYR A 76 -8.91 -0.36 -15.69
CA TYR A 76 -10.20 -0.61 -15.05
C TYR A 76 -11.36 -0.64 -16.05
N ASN A 77 -11.45 0.35 -16.95
CA ASN A 77 -12.50 0.43 -17.94
C ASN A 77 -12.51 -0.79 -18.90
N ASN A 78 -11.34 -1.39 -19.16
CA ASN A 78 -11.23 -2.58 -20.01
C ASN A 78 -11.47 -3.90 -19.25
N ASN A 79 -11.47 -3.86 -17.91
CA ASN A 79 -11.51 -5.05 -17.06
C ASN A 79 -12.65 -5.04 -16.03
N ILE A 80 -13.55 -4.05 -16.06
CA ILE A 80 -14.64 -3.90 -15.07
C ILE A 80 -15.58 -5.12 -15.01
N ASN A 81 -15.69 -5.89 -16.10
CA ASN A 81 -16.49 -7.11 -16.17
C ASN A 81 -15.69 -8.39 -15.89
N MET A 82 -14.43 -8.27 -15.50
CA MET A 82 -13.60 -9.42 -15.14
C MET A 82 -14.18 -10.10 -13.89
N ASP A 83 -14.35 -11.41 -13.96
CA ASP A 83 -14.71 -12.21 -12.79
C ASP A 83 -13.48 -12.41 -11.90
N LEU A 84 -13.41 -11.64 -10.83
CA LEU A 84 -12.36 -11.76 -9.82
C LEU A 84 -12.69 -12.80 -8.73
N GLY A 85 -13.81 -13.53 -8.85
CA GLY A 85 -14.23 -14.52 -7.87
C GLY A 85 -13.39 -15.80 -7.87
N LYS A 86 -12.57 -16.01 -8.92
CA LYS A 86 -11.69 -17.18 -9.10
C LYS A 86 -10.24 -16.79 -9.41
N ASP A 87 -9.84 -15.60 -8.97
CA ASP A 87 -8.54 -15.03 -9.30
C ASP A 87 -7.48 -15.53 -8.30
N ASP A 88 -6.56 -16.40 -8.76
CA ASP A 88 -5.47 -16.95 -7.97
C ASP A 88 -4.36 -15.93 -7.66
N LEU A 89 -4.38 -14.77 -8.30
CA LEU A 89 -3.40 -13.70 -8.08
C LEU A 89 -3.74 -12.83 -6.87
N LEU A 90 -4.95 -12.99 -6.31
CA LEU A 90 -5.38 -12.21 -5.14
C LEU A 90 -5.66 -13.12 -3.94
N PRO A 91 -5.34 -12.67 -2.72
CA PRO A 91 -5.77 -13.36 -1.51
C PRO A 91 -7.29 -13.54 -1.44
N SER A 92 -7.75 -14.67 -0.94
CA SER A 92 -9.18 -15.02 -0.87
C SER A 92 -10.03 -13.98 -0.15
N TYR A 93 -9.50 -13.31 0.88
CA TYR A 93 -10.24 -12.27 1.60
C TYR A 93 -10.48 -11.03 0.73
N ILE A 94 -9.58 -10.70 -0.22
CA ILE A 94 -9.79 -9.62 -1.20
C ILE A 94 -10.78 -10.07 -2.29
N VAL A 95 -10.65 -11.31 -2.76
CA VAL A 95 -11.58 -11.91 -3.72
C VAL A 95 -13.02 -11.85 -3.21
N ASN A 96 -13.23 -12.02 -1.90
CA ASN A 96 -14.53 -11.94 -1.25
C ASN A 96 -15.06 -10.53 -1.01
N TRP A 97 -14.32 -9.47 -1.32
CA TRP A 97 -14.86 -8.11 -1.26
C TRP A 97 -16.00 -7.92 -2.28
N ASN A 98 -16.87 -6.95 -1.99
CA ASN A 98 -17.95 -6.58 -2.89
C ASN A 98 -17.43 -6.36 -4.33
N ASN A 99 -18.14 -6.91 -5.31
CA ASN A 99 -17.78 -6.76 -6.74
C ASN A 99 -17.82 -5.31 -7.25
N GLN A 100 -18.48 -4.41 -6.53
CA GLN A 100 -18.45 -2.97 -6.81
C GLN A 100 -17.21 -2.26 -6.20
N SER A 101 -16.38 -2.96 -5.43
CA SER A 101 -15.19 -2.39 -4.83
C SER A 101 -14.14 -2.08 -5.89
N TRP A 102 -13.97 -0.80 -6.21
CA TRP A 102 -12.89 -0.36 -7.11
C TRP A 102 -11.49 -0.73 -6.58
N LEU A 103 -11.33 -0.80 -5.25
CA LEU A 103 -10.07 -1.17 -4.60
C LEU A 103 -9.67 -2.63 -4.90
N LYS A 104 -10.64 -3.54 -5.01
CA LYS A 104 -10.42 -4.92 -5.44
C LYS A 104 -9.78 -4.98 -6.84
N TYR A 105 -10.32 -4.21 -7.77
CA TYR A 105 -9.76 -4.08 -9.12
C TYR A 105 -8.39 -3.40 -9.12
N PHE A 106 -8.20 -2.43 -8.23
CA PHE A 106 -6.91 -1.76 -8.11
C PHE A 106 -5.81 -2.72 -7.61
N MET A 107 -6.14 -3.59 -6.63
CA MET A 107 -5.23 -4.66 -6.20
C MET A 107 -4.87 -5.58 -7.38
N ARG A 108 -5.86 -6.01 -8.15
CA ARG A 108 -5.64 -6.87 -9.31
C ARG A 108 -4.76 -6.19 -10.37
N TYR A 109 -5.00 -4.92 -10.63
CA TYR A 109 -4.17 -4.11 -11.53
C TYR A 109 -2.71 -4.04 -11.08
N VAL A 110 -2.49 -3.75 -9.80
CA VAL A 110 -1.15 -3.64 -9.21
C VAL A 110 -0.37 -4.95 -9.35
N VAL A 111 -1.02 -6.08 -9.05
CA VAL A 111 -0.39 -7.41 -9.16
C VAL A 111 -0.11 -7.78 -10.63
N GLU A 112 -1.11 -7.62 -11.53
CA GLU A 112 -0.96 -7.95 -12.96
C GLU A 112 0.16 -7.19 -13.65
N LYS A 113 0.36 -5.93 -13.26
CA LYS A 113 1.34 -5.04 -13.89
C LYS A 113 2.68 -5.00 -13.14
N ASP A 114 2.87 -5.83 -12.12
CA ASP A 114 4.03 -5.82 -11.22
C ASP A 114 4.35 -4.42 -10.68
N LEU A 115 3.29 -3.73 -10.23
CA LEU A 115 3.39 -2.38 -9.67
C LEU A 115 3.39 -2.43 -8.15
N TYR A 116 3.84 -1.35 -7.53
CA TYR A 116 3.98 -1.25 -6.08
C TYR A 116 3.46 0.09 -5.55
N PHE A 117 2.94 0.05 -4.33
CA PHE A 117 2.77 1.23 -3.49
C PHE A 117 4.03 1.44 -2.65
N VAL A 118 4.43 2.71 -2.49
CA VAL A 118 5.49 3.10 -1.55
C VAL A 118 4.85 3.29 -0.18
N TYR A 119 5.29 2.52 0.79
CA TYR A 119 4.81 2.51 2.17
C TYR A 119 5.84 3.09 3.13
N PRO A 120 5.45 3.93 4.11
CA PRO A 120 6.35 4.36 5.17
C PRO A 120 6.53 3.24 6.21
N TYR A 121 7.70 3.16 6.85
CA TYR A 121 7.90 2.24 8.00
C TYR A 121 7.17 2.71 9.27
N VAL A 122 6.92 4.01 9.42
CA VAL A 122 6.08 4.58 10.46
C VAL A 122 4.93 5.31 9.78
N SER A 123 3.71 5.01 10.20
CA SER A 123 2.50 5.55 9.57
C SER A 123 2.41 7.08 9.64
N LEU A 124 1.83 7.66 8.60
CA LEU A 124 1.51 9.08 8.50
C LEU A 124 0.00 9.32 8.47
N SER A 125 -0.78 8.25 8.54
CA SER A 125 -2.22 8.27 8.76
C SER A 125 -2.65 7.11 9.64
N THR A 126 -3.76 7.26 10.33
CA THR A 126 -4.38 6.19 11.12
C THR A 126 -5.89 6.27 11.06
N ASN A 127 -6.55 5.14 11.36
CA ASN A 127 -7.99 5.11 11.56
C ASN A 127 -8.33 5.91 12.84
N ALA A 128 -9.39 6.72 12.79
CA ALA A 128 -9.88 7.48 13.94
C ALA A 128 -10.79 6.64 14.88
N ALA A 129 -11.10 5.40 14.48
CA ALA A 129 -12.05 4.50 15.16
C ALA A 129 -13.48 5.06 15.30
N ASP A 130 -13.81 6.15 14.59
CA ASP A 130 -15.18 6.69 14.57
C ASP A 130 -16.11 5.70 13.84
N PRO A 131 -17.37 5.57 14.27
CA PRO A 131 -18.37 4.79 13.54
C PRO A 131 -18.54 5.30 12.12
N GLY A 132 -18.68 4.38 11.17
CA GLY A 132 -18.85 4.67 9.75
C GLY A 132 -19.37 3.47 8.98
N GLU A 133 -19.41 3.57 7.65
CA GLU A 133 -19.93 2.50 6.79
C GLU A 133 -19.16 1.18 6.96
N HIS A 134 -17.87 1.24 7.25
CA HIS A 134 -16.99 0.07 7.38
C HIS A 134 -16.40 -0.07 8.80
N ASN A 135 -16.87 0.70 9.76
CA ASN A 135 -16.35 0.65 11.12
C ASN A 135 -17.48 0.73 12.14
N VAL A 136 -17.46 -0.16 13.12
CA VAL A 136 -18.39 -0.14 14.26
C VAL A 136 -17.75 0.59 15.45
N ALA A 137 -18.59 1.16 16.30
CA ALA A 137 -18.12 1.86 17.48
C ALA A 137 -17.22 0.98 18.35
N GLY A 138 -16.07 1.51 18.76
CA GLY A 138 -15.12 0.82 19.62
C GLY A 138 -14.15 -0.13 18.91
N ASN A 139 -14.22 -0.28 17.58
CA ASN A 139 -13.20 -1.03 16.83
C ASN A 139 -12.00 -0.12 16.54
N ASN A 140 -10.87 -0.44 17.16
CA ASN A 140 -9.59 0.27 16.97
C ASN A 140 -8.47 -0.63 16.41
N ASP A 141 -8.81 -1.79 15.85
CA ASP A 141 -7.86 -2.80 15.36
C ASP A 141 -6.86 -2.26 14.34
N PHE A 142 -7.20 -1.17 13.67
CA PHE A 142 -6.39 -0.54 12.62
C PHE A 142 -5.82 0.83 13.03
N GLN A 143 -5.88 1.16 14.32
CA GLN A 143 -5.15 2.31 14.82
C GLN A 143 -3.66 1.99 14.93
N VAL A 144 -2.84 2.90 14.46
CA VAL A 144 -1.38 2.75 14.45
C VAL A 144 -0.71 4.03 14.90
N ALA A 145 0.51 3.92 15.43
CA ALA A 145 1.31 5.07 15.81
C ALA A 145 1.68 5.92 14.59
N LEU A 146 1.65 7.24 14.76
CA LEU A 146 1.97 8.21 13.72
C LEU A 146 3.38 8.78 13.87
N GLU A 147 4.03 9.04 12.75
CA GLU A 147 5.25 9.84 12.69
C GLU A 147 4.92 11.32 12.93
N PHE A 148 5.43 11.89 14.01
CA PHE A 148 5.26 13.32 14.33
C PHE A 148 6.53 14.14 14.17
N GLY A 149 7.69 13.49 14.20
CA GLY A 149 8.99 14.15 14.10
C GLY A 149 9.24 14.73 12.72
N ALA A 150 9.71 15.97 12.65
CA ALA A 150 10.20 16.53 11.40
C ALA A 150 11.47 15.79 10.98
N LYS A 151 11.47 15.20 9.78
CA LYS A 151 12.62 14.49 9.24
C LYS A 151 12.73 14.60 7.74
N LYS A 152 13.95 14.42 7.24
CA LYS A 152 14.21 14.15 5.83
C LYS A 152 14.11 12.66 5.59
N PHE A 153 13.18 12.22 4.76
CA PHE A 153 12.98 10.81 4.44
C PHE A 153 14.11 10.28 3.56
N ARG A 154 14.55 9.06 3.86
CA ARG A 154 15.59 8.33 3.12
C ARG A 154 14.91 7.28 2.25
N PHE A 155 15.16 7.34 0.96
CA PHE A 155 14.56 6.45 -0.04
C PHE A 155 15.61 5.49 -0.60
N PRO A 156 15.30 4.18 -0.72
CA PRO A 156 16.19 3.22 -1.36
C PRO A 156 16.25 3.43 -2.86
N LYS A 157 17.40 3.12 -3.45
CA LYS A 157 17.49 2.86 -4.89
C LYS A 157 16.96 1.46 -5.17
N GLN A 158 16.63 1.17 -6.44
CA GLN A 158 16.00 -0.08 -6.86
C GLN A 158 16.68 -1.35 -6.30
N LYS A 159 18.01 -1.41 -6.25
CA LYS A 159 18.77 -2.55 -5.73
C LYS A 159 18.62 -2.77 -4.22
N ASP A 160 18.25 -1.73 -3.50
CA ASP A 160 18.15 -1.73 -2.03
C ASP A 160 16.69 -1.77 -1.57
N GLU A 161 15.72 -1.90 -2.50
CA GLU A 161 14.29 -1.92 -2.18
C GLU A 161 13.90 -3.19 -1.43
N VAL A 162 13.13 -3.03 -0.38
CA VAL A 162 12.40 -4.13 0.28
C VAL A 162 11.00 -4.17 -0.30
N LYS A 163 10.62 -5.30 -0.89
CA LYS A 163 9.36 -5.47 -1.58
C LYS A 163 8.55 -6.62 -0.99
N TYR A 164 7.22 -6.42 -0.94
CA TYR A 164 6.25 -7.42 -0.54
C TYR A 164 5.16 -7.53 -1.62
N ASP A 165 4.69 -8.73 -1.84
CA ASP A 165 3.54 -8.97 -2.71
C ASP A 165 2.21 -8.70 -2.01
N VAL A 166 1.12 -9.00 -2.70
CA VAL A 166 -0.25 -8.86 -2.19
C VAL A 166 -0.58 -9.83 -1.06
N PHE A 167 0.21 -10.90 -0.89
CA PHE A 167 0.11 -11.88 0.20
C PHE A 167 0.96 -11.49 1.42
N PHE A 168 1.62 -10.33 1.39
CA PHE A 168 2.56 -9.88 2.41
C PHE A 168 3.84 -10.72 2.49
N GLU A 169 4.16 -11.46 1.42
CA GLU A 169 5.38 -12.24 1.32
C GLU A 169 6.51 -11.38 0.73
N ARG A 170 7.69 -11.48 1.33
CA ARG A 170 8.85 -10.71 0.88
C ARG A 170 9.35 -11.22 -0.46
N GLN A 171 9.41 -10.32 -1.43
CA GLN A 171 9.94 -10.59 -2.76
C GLN A 171 11.48 -10.47 -2.78
N ASN A 172 12.13 -11.29 -3.62
CA ASN A 172 13.58 -11.24 -3.86
C ASN A 172 14.47 -11.44 -2.62
N TYR A 173 14.08 -12.36 -1.72
CA TYR A 173 14.99 -12.87 -0.70
C TYR A 173 15.77 -14.08 -1.23
N TYR A 174 16.42 -13.90 -2.40
CA TYR A 174 17.49 -14.80 -2.79
C TYR A 174 18.82 -14.15 -2.40
N GLY A 175 19.13 -14.15 -1.11
CA GLY A 175 20.50 -14.15 -0.70
C GLY A 175 21.12 -15.40 -1.31
N SER A 176 22.10 -15.25 -2.20
CA SER A 176 22.99 -16.32 -2.58
C SER A 176 23.52 -16.93 -1.29
N PHE A 177 23.09 -18.13 -0.98
CA PHE A 177 23.83 -19.01 -0.07
C PHE A 177 25.06 -19.45 -0.87
N GLU A 178 26.13 -18.65 -0.87
CA GLU A 178 27.49 -19.10 -1.15
C GLU A 178 28.13 -19.60 0.14
#